data_f7a8a390a00c9b47689a4f88919b697d
#
_entry.id   f7a8a390a00c9b47689a4f88919b697d
#
_cell.length_a   1.000
_cell.length_b   1.000
_cell.length_c   1.000
_cell.angle_alpha   90.00
_cell.angle_beta   90.00
_cell.angle_gamma   90.00
#
_symmetry.space_group_name_H-M   'P 1'
#
loop_
_entity.id
_entity.type
_entity.pdbx_description
1 polymer ?
#
loop_
_entity_poly.entity_id
_entity_poly.type
_entity_poly.pdbx_seq_one_letter_code
_entity_poly.pdbx_strand_id
1 'polypeptide(L)'
;MERKEAIRSAYRLTGGNNFYDGMITCSTLSGKAVCRLVWAMNKAENDAYLEKTLSGIPEHFSGKLLEVPVGTGILTMPLYRTLPKADITCLDYSADMMGQAREKAGFFTPPYETASGLKARLDGMYADVDMGNLKSMAWFVCRKAGFRRNR
;
A
#
# COMPACT_ATOMS: atom_id res chain seq x y z
N MET A 1 14.48 18.47 -14.38
CA MET A 1 14.29 17.21 -13.64
C MET A 1 12.79 16.95 -13.56
N GLU A 2 12.31 15.89 -14.17
CA GLU A 2 10.87 15.60 -14.13
C GLU A 2 10.47 15.25 -12.69
N ARG A 3 9.28 15.69 -12.27
CA ARG A 3 8.73 15.46 -10.91
C ARG A 3 8.78 13.97 -10.51
N LYS A 4 8.64 13.07 -11.48
CA LYS A 4 8.75 11.61 -11.27
C LYS A 4 10.15 11.17 -10.84
N GLU A 5 11.20 11.79 -11.39
CA GLU A 5 12.59 11.53 -11.00
C GLU A 5 12.91 12.10 -9.63
N ALA A 6 12.35 13.27 -9.30
CA ALA A 6 12.53 13.86 -7.96
C ALA A 6 11.88 12.98 -6.87
N ILE A 7 10.72 12.41 -7.12
CA ILE A 7 10.07 11.47 -6.18
C ILE A 7 10.89 10.19 -6.05
N ARG A 8 11.34 9.60 -7.18
CA ARG A 8 12.21 8.41 -7.17
C ARG A 8 13.54 8.67 -6.45
N SER A 9 14.15 9.82 -6.69
CA SER A 9 15.41 10.18 -6.04
C SER A 9 15.25 10.41 -4.54
N ALA A 10 14.13 10.97 -4.10
CA ALA A 10 13.84 11.12 -2.67
C ALA A 10 13.80 9.78 -1.94
N TYR A 11 13.19 8.76 -2.55
CA TYR A 11 13.19 7.40 -1.98
C TYR A 11 14.57 6.72 -2.00
N ARG A 12 15.44 7.05 -2.98
CA ARG A 12 16.83 6.55 -3.05
C ARG A 12 17.76 7.29 -2.09
N LEU A 13 17.63 8.61 -1.97
CA LEU A 13 18.48 9.45 -1.13
C LEU A 13 18.25 9.23 0.37
N THR A 14 17.12 8.71 0.76
CA THR A 14 16.81 8.36 2.15
C THR A 14 17.50 7.07 2.63
N GLY A 15 18.43 6.54 1.83
CA GLY A 15 19.46 5.59 2.31
C GLY A 15 18.96 4.25 2.82
N GLY A 16 18.18 3.56 2.00
CA GLY A 16 17.79 2.19 2.31
C GLY A 16 16.54 2.08 3.20
N ASN A 17 16.06 0.87 3.30
CA ASN A 17 14.79 0.43 3.89
C ASN A 17 14.48 1.02 5.28
N ASN A 18 15.51 1.41 6.04
CA ASN A 18 15.36 1.77 7.46
C ASN A 18 14.81 3.18 7.68
N PHE A 19 15.05 4.15 6.79
CA PHE A 19 14.58 5.52 7.02
C PHE A 19 13.07 5.63 6.81
N TYR A 20 12.57 5.15 5.67
CA TYR A 20 11.14 5.22 5.37
C TYR A 20 10.31 4.41 6.36
N ASP A 21 10.72 3.18 6.63
CA ASP A 21 10.08 2.31 7.60
C ASP A 21 10.11 2.92 9.01
N GLY A 22 11.26 3.48 9.39
CA GLY A 22 11.42 4.17 10.66
C GLY A 22 10.58 5.44 10.79
N MET A 23 10.33 6.12 9.67
CA MET A 23 9.43 7.28 9.60
C MET A 23 7.98 6.83 9.80
N ILE A 24 7.51 5.85 9.04
CA ILE A 24 6.12 5.36 9.12
C ILE A 24 5.82 4.76 10.50
N THR A 25 6.76 4.04 11.10
CA THR A 25 6.58 3.38 12.40
C THR A 25 7.01 4.23 13.59
N CYS A 26 7.50 5.44 13.39
CA CYS A 26 8.10 6.28 14.44
C CYS A 26 9.17 5.54 15.27
N SER A 27 9.90 4.59 14.69
CA SER A 27 10.83 3.72 15.42
C SER A 27 12.25 4.28 15.51
N THR A 28 12.68 5.09 14.55
CA THR A 28 13.99 5.74 14.53
C THR A 28 13.94 7.16 15.08
N LEU A 29 15.11 7.73 15.47
CA LEU A 29 15.17 9.12 15.94
C LEU A 29 14.69 10.10 14.87
N SER A 30 15.13 9.93 13.62
CA SER A 30 14.66 10.73 12.49
C SER A 30 13.16 10.51 12.21
N GLY A 31 12.67 9.28 12.32
CA GLY A 31 11.26 8.95 12.19
C GLY A 31 10.41 9.65 13.26
N LYS A 32 10.83 9.63 14.51
CA LYS A 32 10.17 10.34 15.61
C LYS A 32 10.13 11.85 15.38
N ALA A 33 11.22 12.43 14.85
CA ALA A 33 11.26 13.84 14.50
C ALA A 33 10.25 14.19 13.40
N VAL A 34 10.18 13.36 12.34
CA VAL A 34 9.20 13.55 11.25
C VAL A 34 7.77 13.38 11.77
N CYS A 35 7.48 12.34 12.55
CA CYS A 35 6.16 12.16 13.16
C CYS A 35 5.73 13.40 13.96
N ARG A 36 6.63 13.93 14.77
CA ARG A 36 6.34 15.11 15.59
C ARG A 36 6.17 16.39 14.81
N LEU A 37 7.05 16.64 13.83
CA LEU A 37 7.11 17.91 13.11
C LEU A 37 6.13 17.98 11.93
N VAL A 38 5.92 16.87 11.24
CA VAL A 38 5.10 16.81 10.02
C VAL A 38 3.67 16.38 10.33
N TRP A 39 3.51 15.37 11.19
CA TRP A 39 2.19 14.80 11.49
C TRP A 39 1.64 15.19 12.86
N ALA A 40 2.42 15.96 13.64
CA ALA A 40 2.08 16.38 15.00
C ALA A 40 1.69 15.22 15.94
N MET A 41 2.25 14.04 15.69
CA MET A 41 2.01 12.80 16.44
C MET A 41 3.25 12.38 17.24
N ASN A 42 3.04 11.85 18.42
CA ASN A 42 4.05 11.07 19.13
C ASN A 42 3.99 9.59 18.73
N LYS A 43 4.92 8.77 19.27
CA LYS A 43 4.95 7.35 18.91
C LYS A 43 3.68 6.60 19.31
N ALA A 44 3.12 6.85 20.49
CA ALA A 44 1.92 6.16 20.96
C ALA A 44 0.69 6.50 20.10
N GLU A 45 0.55 7.77 19.71
CA GLU A 45 -0.50 8.21 18.79
C GLU A 45 -0.34 7.59 17.40
N ASN A 46 0.90 7.50 16.92
CA ASN A 46 1.18 6.81 15.65
C ASN A 46 0.86 5.32 15.74
N ASP A 47 1.27 4.64 16.81
CA ASP A 47 0.98 3.22 17.00
C ASP A 47 -0.53 2.95 17.04
N ALA A 48 -1.29 3.78 17.77
CA ALA A 48 -2.75 3.70 17.81
C ALA A 48 -3.40 3.93 16.43
N TYR A 49 -2.87 4.88 15.66
CA TYR A 49 -3.31 5.12 14.28
C TYR A 49 -3.06 3.89 13.38
N LEU A 50 -1.87 3.30 13.47
CA LEU A 50 -1.52 2.11 12.69
C LEU A 50 -2.38 0.90 13.08
N GLU A 51 -2.57 0.67 14.37
CA GLU A 51 -3.46 -0.37 14.89
C GLU A 51 -4.90 -0.18 14.38
N LYS A 52 -5.40 1.05 14.46
CA LYS A 52 -6.74 1.38 13.94
C LYS A 52 -6.85 1.12 12.45
N THR A 53 -5.82 1.45 11.68
CA THR A 53 -5.78 1.20 10.24
C THR A 53 -5.85 -0.30 9.94
N LEU A 54 -5.08 -1.13 10.66
CA LEU A 54 -5.05 -2.58 10.48
C LEU A 54 -6.29 -3.29 11.02
N SER A 55 -6.97 -2.72 12.02
CA SER A 55 -8.18 -3.30 12.63
C SER A 55 -9.36 -3.49 11.67
N GLY A 56 -9.29 -2.88 10.50
CA GLY A 56 -10.25 -3.13 9.42
C GLY A 56 -10.16 -4.53 8.78
N ILE A 57 -9.08 -5.26 9.04
CA ILE A 57 -8.85 -6.61 8.50
C ILE A 57 -9.07 -7.61 9.64
N PRO A 58 -10.10 -8.47 9.58
CA PRO A 58 -10.36 -9.46 10.63
C PRO A 58 -9.21 -10.48 10.78
N GLU A 59 -8.94 -10.94 11.98
CA GLU A 59 -7.86 -11.91 12.30
C GLU A 59 -7.91 -13.21 11.49
N HIS A 60 -9.09 -13.65 11.09
CA HIS A 60 -9.30 -14.87 10.31
C HIS A 60 -9.84 -14.58 8.92
N PHE A 61 -9.47 -13.42 8.37
CA PHE A 61 -9.95 -13.03 7.05
C PHE A 61 -9.62 -14.11 6.02
N SER A 62 -10.64 -14.50 5.28
CA SER A 62 -10.54 -15.39 4.13
C SER A 62 -11.31 -14.76 2.98
N GLY A 63 -10.64 -14.56 1.86
CA GLY A 63 -11.26 -13.91 0.70
C GLY A 63 -10.24 -13.07 -0.04
N LYS A 64 -10.72 -12.17 -0.89
CA LYS A 64 -9.87 -11.31 -1.70
C LYS A 64 -9.68 -9.97 -1.04
N LEU A 65 -8.43 -9.55 -0.90
CA LEU A 65 -8.01 -8.27 -0.37
C LEU A 65 -7.13 -7.57 -1.40
N LEU A 66 -7.37 -6.30 -1.61
CA LEU A 66 -6.55 -5.45 -2.46
C LEU A 66 -6.00 -4.29 -1.64
N GLU A 67 -4.68 -4.15 -1.59
CA GLU A 67 -3.98 -3.03 -0.97
C GLU A 67 -3.30 -2.15 -2.02
N VAL A 68 -3.60 -0.85 -2.00
CA VAL A 68 -3.02 0.15 -2.90
C VAL A 68 -2.96 1.51 -2.20
N PRO A 69 -1.78 2.09 -2.07
CA PRO A 69 -0.44 1.56 -2.28
C PRO A 69 0.02 0.70 -1.09
N VAL A 70 0.82 -0.35 -1.37
CA VAL A 70 1.39 -1.18 -0.30
C VAL A 70 2.64 -0.55 0.32
N GLY A 71 3.30 0.36 -0.37
CA GLY A 71 4.57 0.93 0.07
C GLY A 71 5.63 -0.14 0.25
N THR A 72 6.38 -0.06 1.34
CA THR A 72 7.37 -1.08 1.72
C THR A 72 6.75 -2.32 2.35
N GLY A 73 5.46 -2.32 2.61
CA GLY A 73 4.76 -3.40 3.31
C GLY A 73 5.12 -3.54 4.79
N ILE A 74 5.78 -2.54 5.39
CA ILE A 74 6.21 -2.61 6.78
C ILE A 74 5.05 -2.83 7.75
N LEU A 75 3.88 -2.30 7.44
CA LEU A 75 2.69 -2.40 8.28
C LEU A 75 1.91 -3.68 8.05
N THR A 76 1.69 -4.01 6.80
CA THR A 76 0.70 -5.00 6.39
C THR A 76 1.28 -6.40 6.21
N MET A 77 2.54 -6.53 5.78
CA MET A 77 3.15 -7.84 5.58
C MET A 77 3.21 -8.72 6.83
N PRO A 78 3.48 -8.19 8.04
CA PRO A 78 3.39 -9.01 9.25
C PRO A 78 1.98 -9.59 9.47
N LEU A 79 0.93 -8.80 9.25
CA LEU A 79 -0.46 -9.25 9.35
C LEU A 79 -0.79 -10.26 8.25
N TYR A 80 -0.39 -10.01 7.00
CA TYR A 80 -0.70 -10.88 5.87
C TYR A 80 -0.14 -12.30 6.03
N ARG A 81 1.00 -12.45 6.71
CA ARG A 81 1.56 -13.76 7.05
C ARG A 81 0.67 -14.57 7.98
N THR A 82 -0.21 -13.94 8.73
CA THR A 82 -1.16 -14.62 9.63
C THR A 82 -2.47 -14.99 8.96
N LEU A 83 -2.63 -14.64 7.67
CA LEU A 83 -3.86 -14.83 6.89
C LEU A 83 -3.68 -15.88 5.76
N PRO A 84 -3.42 -17.15 6.06
CA PRO A 84 -3.04 -18.16 5.05
C PRO A 84 -4.18 -18.50 4.07
N LYS A 85 -5.41 -18.09 4.37
CA LYS A 85 -6.60 -18.32 3.53
C LYS A 85 -7.02 -17.11 2.71
N ALA A 86 -6.30 -16.00 2.84
CA ALA A 86 -6.60 -14.79 2.10
C ALA A 86 -5.87 -14.77 0.74
N ASP A 87 -6.57 -14.35 -0.29
CA ASP A 87 -6.00 -14.04 -1.61
C ASP A 87 -5.70 -12.54 -1.64
N ILE A 88 -4.43 -12.17 -1.44
CA ILE A 88 -4.02 -10.79 -1.22
C ILE A 88 -3.27 -10.28 -2.45
N THR A 89 -3.76 -9.19 -3.01
CA THR A 89 -3.10 -8.47 -4.10
C THR A 89 -2.57 -7.13 -3.58
N CYS A 90 -1.27 -6.93 -3.69
CA CYS A 90 -0.60 -5.69 -3.29
C CYS A 90 -0.09 -4.95 -4.53
N LEU A 91 -0.34 -3.66 -4.59
CA LEU A 91 0.08 -2.79 -5.69
C LEU A 91 0.79 -1.56 -5.16
N ASP A 92 1.81 -1.12 -5.89
CA ASP A 92 2.46 0.18 -5.69
C ASP A 92 2.96 0.71 -7.03
N TYR A 93 3.04 2.03 -7.12
CA TYR A 93 3.61 2.70 -8.29
C TYR A 93 5.13 2.55 -8.35
N SER A 94 5.79 2.44 -7.19
CA SER A 94 7.24 2.33 -7.07
C SER A 94 7.68 0.88 -7.11
N ALA A 95 8.48 0.52 -8.12
CA ALA A 95 9.10 -0.80 -8.20
C ALA A 95 10.05 -1.08 -7.01
N ASP A 96 10.71 -0.03 -6.48
CA ASP A 96 11.59 -0.15 -5.33
C ASP A 96 10.78 -0.48 -4.05
N MET A 97 9.61 0.16 -3.85
CA MET A 97 8.70 -0.15 -2.74
C MET A 97 8.16 -1.57 -2.85
N MET A 98 7.74 -1.98 -4.05
CA MET A 98 7.29 -3.35 -4.29
C MET A 98 8.39 -4.39 -4.04
N GLY A 99 9.65 -4.08 -4.37
CA GLY A 99 10.80 -4.93 -4.04
C GLY A 99 10.93 -5.15 -2.54
N GLN A 100 10.86 -4.09 -1.75
CA GLN A 100 10.93 -4.16 -0.29
C GLN A 100 9.74 -4.89 0.33
N ALA A 101 8.52 -4.66 -0.17
CA ALA A 101 7.34 -5.38 0.26
C ALA A 101 7.47 -6.88 0.00
N ARG A 102 8.02 -7.26 -1.17
CA ARG A 102 8.30 -8.65 -1.53
C ARG A 102 9.28 -9.31 -0.56
N GLU A 103 10.39 -8.64 -0.23
CA GLU A 103 11.36 -9.17 0.74
C GLU A 103 10.71 -9.41 2.10
N LYS A 104 9.90 -8.46 2.57
CA LYS A 104 9.18 -8.59 3.84
C LYS A 104 8.08 -9.66 3.80
N ALA A 105 7.44 -9.87 2.66
CA ALA A 105 6.41 -10.90 2.50
C ALA A 105 7.00 -12.32 2.61
N GLY A 106 8.21 -12.53 2.14
CA GLY A 106 8.89 -13.83 2.16
C GLY A 106 8.28 -14.91 1.24
N PHE A 107 7.09 -14.68 0.68
CA PHE A 107 6.33 -15.65 -0.12
C PHE A 107 5.78 -15.11 -1.45
N PHE A 108 5.94 -13.82 -1.71
CA PHE A 108 5.38 -13.23 -2.92
C PHE A 108 6.36 -13.30 -4.09
N THR A 109 6.01 -14.04 -5.12
CA THR A 109 6.49 -13.85 -6.50
C THR A 109 5.32 -13.31 -7.33
N PRO A 110 5.05 -12.02 -7.35
CA PRO A 110 4.07 -11.51 -8.28
C PRO A 110 4.73 -11.20 -9.61
N PRO A 111 4.06 -11.37 -10.73
CA PRO A 111 4.27 -10.45 -11.82
C PRO A 111 3.73 -9.08 -11.38
N TYR A 112 4.52 -8.02 -11.54
CA TYR A 112 4.04 -6.65 -11.38
C TYR A 112 2.98 -6.40 -12.44
N GLU A 113 1.75 -6.12 -12.03
CA GLU A 113 0.74 -5.73 -12.97
C GLU A 113 0.95 -4.28 -13.40
N THR A 114 0.94 -4.06 -14.70
CA THR A 114 0.83 -2.73 -15.30
C THR A 114 -0.59 -2.19 -15.02
N ALA A 115 -0.80 -0.88 -15.16
CA ALA A 115 -2.14 -0.30 -15.02
C ALA A 115 -3.16 -0.96 -15.98
N SER A 116 -2.72 -1.34 -17.20
CA SER A 116 -3.55 -2.07 -18.16
C SER A 116 -3.82 -3.51 -17.73
N GLY A 117 -2.83 -4.19 -17.16
CA GLY A 117 -3.01 -5.54 -16.61
C GLY A 117 -3.95 -5.55 -15.42
N LEU A 118 -3.80 -4.58 -14.48
CA LEU A 118 -4.73 -4.40 -13.38
C LEU A 118 -6.15 -4.16 -13.89
N LYS A 119 -6.32 -3.25 -14.88
CA LYS A 119 -7.65 -3.00 -15.46
C LYS A 119 -8.27 -4.26 -16.02
N ALA A 120 -7.53 -5.01 -16.84
CA ALA A 120 -8.02 -6.25 -17.44
C ALA A 120 -8.45 -7.28 -16.38
N ARG A 121 -7.69 -7.37 -15.28
CA ARG A 121 -8.03 -8.26 -14.16
C ARG A 121 -9.28 -7.81 -13.42
N LEU A 122 -9.41 -6.51 -13.16
CA LEU A 122 -10.57 -5.93 -12.51
C LEU A 122 -11.82 -6.05 -13.39
N ASP A 123 -11.72 -5.83 -14.71
CA ASP A 123 -12.80 -6.02 -15.69
C ASP A 123 -13.30 -7.48 -15.70
N GLY A 124 -12.41 -8.45 -15.41
CA GLY A 124 -12.82 -9.85 -15.28
C GLY A 124 -13.52 -10.20 -13.95
N MET A 125 -13.44 -9.32 -12.94
CA MET A 125 -13.98 -9.56 -11.60
C MET A 125 -15.21 -8.72 -11.28
N TYR A 126 -15.36 -7.58 -11.93
CA TYR A 126 -16.40 -6.60 -11.66
C TYR A 126 -17.16 -6.25 -12.93
N ALA A 127 -18.43 -5.90 -12.78
CA ALA A 127 -19.28 -5.56 -13.92
C ALA A 127 -18.97 -4.20 -14.55
N ASP A 128 -18.35 -3.33 -13.76
CA ASP A 128 -17.97 -1.98 -14.19
C ASP A 128 -16.71 -1.56 -13.45
N VAL A 129 -15.69 -1.16 -14.19
CA VAL A 129 -14.40 -0.68 -13.67
C VAL A 129 -14.06 0.65 -14.31
N ASP A 130 -14.16 1.69 -13.50
CA ASP A 130 -13.73 3.03 -13.87
C ASP A 130 -12.33 3.29 -13.30
N MET A 131 -11.39 3.74 -14.13
CA MET A 131 -10.00 4.00 -13.76
C MET A 131 -9.53 5.32 -14.34
N GLY A 132 -8.73 6.02 -13.58
CA GLY A 132 -8.07 7.24 -14.04
C GLY A 132 -6.84 7.59 -13.22
N ASN A 133 -6.17 8.64 -13.67
CA ASN A 133 -5.02 9.18 -12.98
C ASN A 133 -5.31 10.60 -12.52
N LEU A 134 -4.98 10.89 -11.28
CA LEU A 134 -4.91 12.24 -10.77
C LEU A 134 -3.43 12.53 -10.45
N LYS A 135 -2.77 13.27 -11.34
CA LYS A 135 -1.32 13.52 -11.28
C LYS A 135 -0.51 12.20 -11.29
N SER A 136 0.14 11.86 -10.19
CA SER A 136 0.95 10.64 -10.04
C SER A 136 0.19 9.48 -9.37
N MET A 137 -1.07 9.68 -9.03
CA MET A 137 -1.89 8.65 -8.37
C MET A 137 -2.91 8.09 -9.35
N ALA A 138 -3.00 6.75 -9.41
CA ALA A 138 -4.09 6.07 -10.09
C ALA A 138 -5.24 5.86 -9.09
N TRP A 139 -6.46 6.01 -9.58
CA TRP A 139 -7.66 5.65 -8.86
C TRP A 139 -8.49 4.67 -9.68
N PHE A 140 -9.27 3.86 -9.03
CA PHE A 140 -10.23 2.98 -9.67
C PHE A 140 -11.47 2.80 -8.80
N VAL A 141 -12.59 2.57 -9.46
CA VAL A 141 -13.88 2.27 -8.84
C VAL A 141 -14.44 1.03 -9.47
N CYS A 142 -14.62 -0.02 -8.67
CA CYS A 142 -15.15 -1.30 -9.12
C CYS A 142 -16.58 -1.48 -8.61
N ARG A 143 -17.50 -1.90 -9.49
CA ARG A 143 -18.90 -2.15 -9.15
C ARG A 143 -19.29 -3.58 -9.47
N LYS A 144 -19.94 -4.24 -8.53
CA LYS A 144 -20.54 -5.56 -8.78
C LYS A 144 -21.77 -5.43 -9.67
N ALA A 145 -22.10 -6.51 -10.40
CA ALA A 145 -23.34 -6.58 -11.15
C ALA A 145 -24.55 -6.35 -10.21
N GLY A 146 -25.49 -5.51 -10.64
CA GLY A 146 -26.70 -5.20 -9.85
C GLY A 146 -26.60 -3.96 -8.94
N PHE A 147 -25.46 -3.28 -8.87
CA PHE A 147 -25.34 -2.01 -8.15
C PHE A 147 -25.96 -0.87 -8.97
N ARG A 148 -27.17 -0.42 -8.60
CA ARG A 148 -27.78 0.78 -9.20
C ARG A 148 -27.23 2.04 -8.54
N ARG A 149 -26.75 2.98 -9.35
CA ARG A 149 -26.53 4.37 -8.88
C ARG A 149 -27.91 4.93 -8.45
N ASN A 150 -28.09 5.22 -7.18
CA ASN A 150 -29.10 6.21 -6.78
C ASN A 150 -28.59 7.56 -7.27
N ARG A 151 -29.30 8.15 -8.22
CA ARG A 151 -29.07 9.52 -8.68
C ARG A 151 -29.56 10.50 -7.63
#